data_50182f321bbef28f9bce4cc9f3728d75
#
_entry.id   50182f321bbef28f9bce4cc9f3728d75
#
_cell.length_a   1.000
_cell.length_b   1.000
_cell.length_c   1.000
_cell.angle_alpha   90.00
_cell.angle_beta   90.00
_cell.angle_gamma   90.00
#
_symmetry.space_group_name_H-M   'P 1'
#
loop_
_entity.id
_entity.type
_entity.pdbx_description
1 polymer ?
#
loop_
_entity_poly.entity_id
_entity_poly.type
_entity_poly.pdbx_seq_one_letter_code
_entity_poly.pdbx_strand_id
1 'polypeptide(L)'
;MKLSGSYQINLEKQKVWDSLNDPEILKKSIPGCDEFKKNSDTEFTASATNKIGPFNATFTGDIELKDLNPPNSYKIIGSGNSPVGFANGEASVNLEAFEGGTKLTYIVEANVGGKIAQVGSRLIDMTAKKMADIFFGNFSKLISQSKDLEKNEKVEDRIPKVEKSSSKIMVITLIGLISIVILAYFIAYK
;
A
#
# COMPACT_ATOMS: atom_id res chain seq x y z
N MET A 1 -9.25 -9.47 -21.60
CA MET A 1 -8.74 -8.09 -21.72
C MET A 1 -7.22 -8.09 -21.67
N LYS A 2 -6.57 -7.12 -22.34
CA LYS A 2 -5.12 -6.89 -22.23
C LYS A 2 -4.89 -5.44 -21.88
N LEU A 3 -4.02 -5.17 -20.91
CA LEU A 3 -3.66 -3.84 -20.46
C LEU A 3 -2.15 -3.76 -20.25
N SER A 4 -1.53 -2.67 -20.62
CA SER A 4 -0.12 -2.39 -20.31
C SER A 4 0.08 -0.91 -19.99
N GLY A 5 1.09 -0.61 -19.22
CA GLY A 5 1.43 0.75 -18.88
C GLY A 5 2.81 0.87 -18.25
N SER A 6 3.20 2.13 -18.00
CA SER A 6 4.43 2.43 -17.29
C SER A 6 4.24 3.66 -16.40
N TYR A 7 4.93 3.66 -15.25
CA TYR A 7 4.94 4.78 -14.30
C TYR A 7 6.37 5.09 -13.88
N GLN A 8 6.65 6.37 -13.71
CA GLN A 8 7.91 6.85 -13.15
C GLN A 8 7.69 7.16 -11.66
N ILE A 9 8.55 6.61 -10.82
CA ILE A 9 8.48 6.71 -9.37
C ILE A 9 9.81 7.28 -8.88
N ASN A 10 9.78 8.44 -8.20
CA ASN A 10 10.97 9.17 -7.75
C ASN A 10 11.61 8.56 -6.49
N LEU A 11 11.79 7.24 -6.51
CA LEU A 11 12.43 6.45 -5.45
C LEU A 11 13.33 5.38 -6.05
N GLU A 12 14.35 4.98 -5.30
CA GLU A 12 15.26 3.89 -5.64
C GLU A 12 14.50 2.58 -5.82
N LYS A 13 14.97 1.75 -6.75
CA LYS A 13 14.33 0.50 -7.15
C LYS A 13 14.07 -0.45 -5.99
N GLN A 14 15.00 -0.58 -5.05
CA GLN A 14 14.82 -1.42 -3.87
C GLN A 14 13.66 -0.93 -3.00
N LYS A 15 13.57 0.37 -2.75
CA LYS A 15 12.46 0.95 -1.97
C LYS A 15 11.11 0.79 -2.65
N VAL A 16 11.06 0.90 -3.98
CA VAL A 16 9.83 0.63 -4.75
C VAL A 16 9.43 -0.83 -4.65
N TRP A 17 10.40 -1.75 -4.77
CA TRP A 17 10.19 -3.18 -4.59
C TRP A 17 9.62 -3.51 -3.21
N ASP A 18 10.26 -3.02 -2.16
CA ASP A 18 9.84 -3.28 -0.77
C ASP A 18 8.42 -2.75 -0.53
N SER A 19 8.11 -1.55 -1.05
CA SER A 19 6.78 -0.95 -0.94
C SER A 19 5.69 -1.70 -1.71
N LEU A 20 6.03 -2.30 -2.86
CA LEU A 20 5.11 -3.15 -3.63
C LEU A 20 4.85 -4.52 -2.98
N ASN A 21 5.60 -4.87 -1.94
CA ASN A 21 5.44 -6.08 -1.14
C ASN A 21 4.94 -5.79 0.29
N ASP A 22 4.66 -4.52 0.62
CA ASP A 22 4.11 -4.10 1.91
C ASP A 22 2.57 -4.10 1.87
N PRO A 23 1.90 -4.97 2.65
CA PRO A 23 0.45 -5.08 2.67
C PRO A 23 -0.28 -3.78 3.06
N GLU A 24 0.30 -2.99 3.98
CA GLU A 24 -0.30 -1.72 4.42
C GLU A 24 -0.24 -0.65 3.35
N ILE A 25 0.86 -0.57 2.60
CA ILE A 25 1.00 0.32 1.46
C ILE A 25 0.05 -0.11 0.34
N LEU A 26 -0.02 -1.40 0.03
CA LEU A 26 -0.91 -1.94 -0.99
C LEU A 26 -2.38 -1.70 -0.64
N LYS A 27 -2.80 -1.98 0.58
CA LYS A 27 -4.16 -1.73 1.06
C LYS A 27 -4.60 -0.28 0.85
N LYS A 28 -3.72 0.68 1.20
CA LYS A 28 -4.01 2.11 1.05
C LYS A 28 -3.94 2.60 -0.40
N SER A 29 -3.21 1.89 -1.26
CA SER A 29 -3.04 2.25 -2.67
C SER A 29 -4.16 1.73 -3.56
N ILE A 30 -4.71 0.54 -3.26
CA ILE A 30 -5.75 -0.10 -4.06
C ILE A 30 -7.09 0.64 -3.88
N PRO A 31 -7.71 1.13 -4.96
CA PRO A 31 -8.99 1.85 -4.87
C PRO A 31 -10.11 0.94 -4.36
N GLY A 32 -10.82 1.40 -3.33
CA GLY A 32 -11.94 0.67 -2.73
C GLY A 32 -11.52 -0.60 -1.96
N CYS A 33 -10.26 -0.72 -1.57
CA CYS A 33 -9.77 -1.86 -0.80
C CYS A 33 -10.35 -1.84 0.62
N ASP A 34 -11.12 -2.87 0.94
CA ASP A 34 -11.68 -3.09 2.26
C ASP A 34 -10.70 -3.90 3.13
N GLU A 35 -10.09 -4.93 2.53
CA GLU A 35 -9.12 -5.81 3.19
C GLU A 35 -7.99 -6.20 2.24
N PHE A 36 -6.77 -6.26 2.75
CA PHE A 36 -5.59 -6.82 2.08
C PHE A 36 -4.76 -7.55 3.12
N LYS A 37 -4.72 -8.89 3.03
CA LYS A 37 -4.09 -9.76 4.02
C LYS A 37 -2.97 -10.54 3.38
N LYS A 38 -1.79 -10.52 4.01
CA LYS A 38 -0.65 -11.37 3.65
C LYS A 38 -0.83 -12.74 4.33
N ASN A 39 -0.92 -13.82 3.54
CA ASN A 39 -1.07 -15.18 4.01
C ASN A 39 0.31 -15.89 4.10
N SER A 40 1.20 -15.59 3.15
CA SER A 40 2.60 -16.04 3.12
C SER A 40 3.47 -14.98 2.44
N ASP A 41 4.74 -15.26 2.17
CA ASP A 41 5.61 -14.30 1.48
C ASP A 41 5.20 -14.05 0.02
N THR A 42 4.42 -14.95 -0.56
CA THR A 42 3.99 -14.86 -1.96
C THR A 42 2.48 -14.89 -2.12
N GLU A 43 1.71 -15.09 -1.05
CA GLU A 43 0.25 -15.25 -1.15
C GLU A 43 -0.49 -14.20 -0.33
N PHE A 44 -1.51 -13.62 -0.94
CA PHE A 44 -2.36 -12.60 -0.33
C PHE A 44 -3.83 -12.88 -0.66
N THR A 45 -4.71 -12.45 0.25
CA THR A 45 -6.16 -12.36 0.01
C THR A 45 -6.56 -10.91 0.06
N ALA A 46 -7.38 -10.47 -0.88
CA ALA A 46 -7.86 -9.10 -0.96
C ALA A 46 -9.37 -9.02 -1.16
N SER A 47 -9.98 -7.96 -0.62
CA SER A 47 -11.37 -7.59 -0.86
C SER A 47 -11.44 -6.13 -1.22
N ALA A 48 -12.12 -5.80 -2.32
CA ALA A 48 -12.28 -4.43 -2.78
C ALA A 48 -13.67 -4.18 -3.37
N THR A 49 -14.29 -3.06 -2.98
CA THR A 49 -15.59 -2.64 -3.49
C THR A 49 -15.42 -1.57 -4.55
N ASN A 50 -15.89 -1.85 -5.77
CA ASN A 50 -15.73 -0.95 -6.89
C ASN A 50 -16.98 -0.84 -7.77
N LYS A 51 -17.14 0.32 -8.41
CA LYS A 51 -18.21 0.57 -9.39
C LYS A 51 -17.69 0.31 -10.80
N ILE A 52 -18.32 -0.65 -11.50
CA ILE A 52 -17.99 -1.02 -12.87
C ILE A 52 -19.27 -0.91 -13.71
N GLY A 53 -19.39 0.15 -14.48
CA GLY A 53 -20.63 0.47 -15.18
C GLY A 53 -21.80 0.65 -14.21
N PRO A 54 -22.92 -0.07 -14.39
CA PRO A 54 -24.07 -0.03 -13.49
C PRO A 54 -23.89 -0.83 -12.21
N PHE A 55 -22.84 -1.69 -12.13
CA PHE A 55 -22.61 -2.57 -11.00
C PHE A 55 -21.75 -1.90 -9.94
N ASN A 56 -22.19 -1.97 -8.68
CA ASN A 56 -21.36 -1.68 -7.51
C ASN A 56 -21.22 -3.00 -6.73
N ALA A 57 -20.03 -3.57 -6.69
CA ALA A 57 -19.83 -4.89 -6.15
C ALA A 57 -18.49 -5.02 -5.43
N THR A 58 -18.50 -5.84 -4.39
CA THR A 58 -17.29 -6.28 -3.69
C THR A 58 -16.75 -7.53 -4.38
N PHE A 59 -15.49 -7.47 -4.76
CA PHE A 59 -14.72 -8.60 -5.27
C PHE A 59 -13.78 -9.07 -4.18
N THR A 60 -13.86 -10.37 -3.88
CA THR A 60 -12.90 -11.02 -2.98
C THR A 60 -12.11 -12.04 -3.77
N GLY A 61 -10.82 -12.12 -3.56
CA GLY A 61 -9.96 -13.00 -4.34
C GLY A 61 -8.58 -13.18 -3.75
N ASP A 62 -7.84 -14.08 -4.40
CA ASP A 62 -6.50 -14.46 -4.02
C ASP A 62 -5.48 -13.95 -5.03
N ILE A 63 -4.29 -13.65 -4.52
CA ILE A 63 -3.15 -13.15 -5.27
C ILE A 63 -1.94 -14.00 -4.92
N GLU A 64 -1.24 -14.48 -5.94
CA GLU A 64 0.01 -15.23 -5.80
C GLU A 64 1.12 -14.54 -6.60
N LEU A 65 2.28 -14.32 -5.97
CA LEU A 65 3.48 -13.83 -6.65
C LEU A 65 4.32 -14.99 -7.14
N LYS A 66 4.73 -14.94 -8.41
CA LYS A 66 5.58 -15.94 -9.07
C LYS A 66 6.77 -15.30 -9.75
N ASP A 67 7.73 -16.12 -10.12
CA ASP A 67 8.94 -15.74 -10.87
C ASP A 67 9.63 -14.51 -10.25
N LEU A 68 9.75 -14.49 -8.90
CA LEU A 68 10.37 -13.37 -8.19
C LEU A 68 11.85 -13.26 -8.53
N ASN A 69 12.24 -12.09 -9.03
CA ASN A 69 13.62 -11.68 -9.30
C ASN A 69 13.90 -10.33 -8.63
N PRO A 70 14.05 -10.30 -7.29
CA PRO A 70 14.24 -9.05 -6.55
C PRO A 70 15.51 -8.29 -6.95
N PRO A 71 15.48 -6.97 -7.03
CA PRO A 71 14.33 -6.07 -7.02
C PRO A 71 13.85 -5.72 -8.43
N ASN A 72 13.95 -6.64 -9.41
CA ASN A 72 13.79 -6.33 -10.83
C ASN A 72 12.39 -6.65 -11.35
N SER A 73 11.87 -7.85 -11.05
CA SER A 73 10.62 -8.29 -11.68
C SER A 73 9.91 -9.40 -10.90
N TYR A 74 8.62 -9.53 -11.14
CA TYR A 74 7.79 -10.64 -10.67
C TYR A 74 6.52 -10.75 -11.53
N LYS A 75 5.84 -11.89 -11.40
CA LYS A 75 4.49 -12.09 -11.92
C LYS A 75 3.48 -12.12 -10.79
N ILE A 76 2.30 -11.63 -11.07
CA ILE A 76 1.12 -11.69 -10.20
C ILE A 76 0.11 -12.60 -10.87
N ILE A 77 -0.34 -13.65 -10.19
CA ILE A 77 -1.51 -14.43 -10.58
C ILE A 77 -2.64 -14.00 -9.65
N GLY A 78 -3.76 -13.59 -10.22
CA GLY A 78 -4.89 -13.10 -9.44
C GLY A 78 -6.23 -13.69 -9.84
N SER A 79 -7.09 -13.91 -8.86
CA SER A 79 -8.49 -14.26 -9.06
C SER A 79 -9.37 -13.41 -8.16
N GLY A 80 -10.56 -13.05 -8.63
CA GLY A 80 -11.54 -12.31 -7.84
C GLY A 80 -12.95 -12.70 -8.23
N ASN A 81 -13.81 -12.90 -7.24
CA ASN A 81 -15.19 -13.32 -7.40
C ASN A 81 -16.14 -12.33 -6.72
N SER A 82 -17.34 -12.19 -7.29
CA SER A 82 -18.42 -11.37 -6.76
C SER A 82 -19.78 -11.94 -7.21
N PRO A 83 -20.91 -11.47 -6.62
CA PRO A 83 -22.25 -11.86 -7.09
C PRO A 83 -22.58 -11.43 -8.53
N VAL A 84 -21.81 -10.50 -9.10
CA VAL A 84 -22.02 -10.02 -10.48
C VAL A 84 -21.05 -10.60 -11.49
N GLY A 85 -20.08 -11.43 -11.06
CA GLY A 85 -19.15 -12.09 -11.94
C GLY A 85 -17.78 -12.31 -11.33
N PHE A 86 -16.82 -12.63 -12.17
CA PHE A 86 -15.45 -12.95 -11.79
C PHE A 86 -14.44 -12.29 -12.72
N ALA A 87 -13.22 -12.15 -12.21
CA ALA A 87 -12.04 -11.81 -13.00
C ALA A 87 -10.88 -12.70 -12.56
N ASN A 88 -10.11 -13.21 -13.51
CA ASN A 88 -8.86 -13.93 -13.24
C ASN A 88 -7.83 -13.57 -14.31
N GLY A 89 -6.56 -13.62 -13.95
CA GLY A 89 -5.51 -13.31 -14.89
C GLY A 89 -4.13 -13.25 -14.28
N GLU A 90 -3.21 -12.78 -15.11
CA GLU A 90 -1.82 -12.57 -14.71
C GLU A 90 -1.34 -11.17 -15.07
N ALA A 91 -0.37 -10.69 -14.31
CA ALA A 91 0.35 -9.46 -14.59
C ALA A 91 1.85 -9.70 -14.45
N SER A 92 2.63 -9.24 -15.44
CA SER A 92 4.09 -9.15 -15.34
C SER A 92 4.46 -7.74 -14.94
N VAL A 93 5.32 -7.61 -13.93
CA VAL A 93 5.84 -6.32 -13.43
C VAL A 93 7.35 -6.30 -13.58
N ASN A 94 7.89 -5.21 -14.13
CA ASN A 94 9.32 -4.99 -14.27
C ASN A 94 9.70 -3.61 -13.72
N LEU A 95 10.82 -3.55 -12.99
CA LEU A 95 11.38 -2.33 -12.38
C LEU A 95 12.78 -2.07 -12.94
N GLU A 96 12.97 -0.89 -13.51
CA GLU A 96 14.24 -0.43 -14.06
C GLU A 96 14.67 0.88 -13.39
N ALA A 97 15.96 1.02 -13.08
CA ALA A 97 16.49 2.30 -12.61
C ALA A 97 16.41 3.33 -13.75
N PHE A 98 15.90 4.53 -13.47
CA PHE A 98 15.70 5.56 -14.46
C PHE A 98 15.83 6.97 -13.85
N GLU A 99 16.73 7.81 -14.35
CA GLU A 99 16.86 9.24 -14.01
C GLU A 99 16.67 9.61 -12.53
N GLY A 100 17.37 8.89 -11.62
CA GLY A 100 17.29 9.12 -10.18
C GLY A 100 16.07 8.52 -9.48
N GLY A 101 15.31 7.69 -10.19
CA GLY A 101 14.14 6.98 -9.70
C GLY A 101 14.02 5.59 -10.29
N THR A 102 12.79 5.11 -10.36
CA THR A 102 12.42 3.80 -10.90
C THR A 102 11.34 3.94 -11.95
N LYS A 103 11.54 3.34 -13.11
CA LYS A 103 10.50 3.10 -14.10
C LYS A 103 9.90 1.73 -13.85
N LEU A 104 8.61 1.72 -13.53
CA LEU A 104 7.80 0.50 -13.45
C LEU A 104 7.06 0.30 -14.76
N THR A 105 7.13 -0.89 -15.33
CA THR A 105 6.32 -1.32 -16.47
C THR A 105 5.50 -2.54 -16.09
N TYR A 106 4.28 -2.64 -16.63
CA TYR A 106 3.43 -3.80 -16.40
C TYR A 106 2.66 -4.21 -17.65
N ILE A 107 2.38 -5.49 -17.75
CA ILE A 107 1.52 -6.10 -18.76
C ILE A 107 0.54 -7.02 -18.03
N VAL A 108 -0.75 -6.85 -18.29
CA VAL A 108 -1.85 -7.63 -17.68
C VAL A 108 -2.60 -8.37 -18.77
N GLU A 109 -2.87 -9.64 -18.56
CA GLU A 109 -3.83 -10.43 -19.32
C GLU A 109 -4.88 -10.97 -18.36
N ALA A 110 -6.15 -10.67 -18.60
CA ALA A 110 -7.23 -11.09 -17.72
C ALA A 110 -8.47 -11.55 -18.49
N ASN A 111 -9.17 -12.50 -17.90
CA ASN A 111 -10.48 -12.98 -18.32
C ASN A 111 -11.53 -12.47 -17.32
N VAL A 112 -12.60 -11.89 -17.84
CA VAL A 112 -13.73 -11.37 -17.08
C VAL A 112 -15.00 -12.06 -17.52
N GLY A 113 -15.77 -12.60 -16.59
CA GLY A 113 -16.99 -13.34 -16.86
C GLY A 113 -18.15 -12.97 -15.95
N GLY A 114 -19.33 -13.56 -16.24
CA GLY A 114 -20.56 -13.28 -15.52
C GLY A 114 -21.29 -12.02 -16.03
N LYS A 115 -22.18 -11.46 -15.20
CA LYS A 115 -23.01 -10.29 -15.56
C LYS A 115 -22.13 -9.06 -15.87
N ILE A 116 -20.99 -8.92 -15.20
CA ILE A 116 -20.07 -7.81 -15.41
C ILE A 116 -19.49 -7.80 -16.84
N ALA A 117 -19.30 -8.95 -17.47
CA ALA A 117 -18.83 -9.02 -18.86
C ALA A 117 -19.81 -8.39 -19.87
N GLN A 118 -21.10 -8.31 -19.51
CA GLN A 118 -22.16 -7.75 -20.38
C GLN A 118 -22.04 -6.22 -20.56
N VAL A 119 -21.26 -5.52 -19.74
CA VAL A 119 -21.00 -4.08 -19.94
C VAL A 119 -20.10 -3.79 -21.15
N GLY A 120 -19.49 -4.83 -21.71
CA GLY A 120 -18.61 -4.77 -22.88
C GLY A 120 -17.14 -4.52 -22.54
N SER A 121 -16.25 -5.08 -23.35
CA SER A 121 -14.80 -5.05 -23.14
C SER A 121 -14.26 -3.63 -23.02
N ARG A 122 -14.73 -2.69 -23.84
CA ARG A 122 -14.25 -1.30 -23.82
C ARG A 122 -14.47 -0.63 -22.46
N LEU A 123 -15.61 -0.85 -21.80
CA LEU A 123 -15.88 -0.27 -20.49
C LEU A 123 -15.03 -0.94 -19.41
N ILE A 124 -14.82 -2.25 -19.51
CA ILE A 124 -13.93 -3.01 -18.61
C ILE A 124 -12.50 -2.49 -18.72
N ASP A 125 -11.97 -2.33 -19.94
CA ASP A 125 -10.62 -1.84 -20.19
C ASP A 125 -10.41 -0.42 -19.67
N MET A 126 -11.37 0.48 -19.90
CA MET A 126 -11.34 1.86 -19.37
C MET A 126 -11.35 1.88 -17.84
N THR A 127 -12.15 1.02 -17.23
CA THR A 127 -12.24 0.93 -15.76
C THR A 127 -10.94 0.39 -15.19
N ALA A 128 -10.38 -0.67 -15.77
CA ALA A 128 -9.10 -1.24 -15.33
C ALA A 128 -7.95 -0.23 -15.43
N LYS A 129 -7.88 0.52 -16.54
CA LYS A 129 -6.90 1.59 -16.70
C LYS A 129 -7.05 2.68 -15.62
N LYS A 130 -8.28 3.14 -15.39
CA LYS A 130 -8.55 4.12 -14.34
C LYS A 130 -8.16 3.62 -12.95
N MET A 131 -8.40 2.35 -12.64
CA MET A 131 -7.99 1.73 -11.37
C MET A 131 -6.47 1.69 -11.24
N ALA A 132 -5.75 1.36 -12.32
CA ALA A 132 -4.29 1.40 -12.34
C ALA A 132 -3.76 2.81 -12.10
N ASP A 133 -4.32 3.83 -12.75
CA ASP A 133 -3.92 5.23 -12.57
C ASP A 133 -4.14 5.71 -11.12
N ILE A 134 -5.28 5.34 -10.50
CA ILE A 134 -5.57 5.65 -9.10
C ILE A 134 -4.59 4.93 -8.17
N PHE A 135 -4.37 3.64 -8.39
CA PHE A 135 -3.44 2.83 -7.61
C PHE A 135 -2.04 3.46 -7.59
N PHE A 136 -1.47 3.71 -8.77
CA PHE A 136 -0.11 4.26 -8.86
C PHE A 136 -0.03 5.71 -8.36
N GLY A 137 -1.10 6.49 -8.51
CA GLY A 137 -1.20 7.82 -7.92
C GLY A 137 -1.17 7.80 -6.39
N ASN A 138 -1.94 6.91 -5.77
CA ASN A 138 -1.94 6.71 -4.32
C ASN A 138 -0.61 6.15 -3.82
N PHE A 139 -0.11 5.11 -4.49
CA PHE A 139 1.15 4.45 -4.18
C PHE A 139 2.31 5.45 -4.17
N SER A 140 2.48 6.23 -5.25
CA SER A 140 3.54 7.23 -5.34
C SER A 140 3.47 8.29 -4.24
N LYS A 141 2.27 8.74 -3.86
CA LYS A 141 2.09 9.68 -2.73
C LYS A 141 2.53 9.09 -1.41
N LEU A 142 2.08 7.86 -1.11
CA LEU A 142 2.39 7.19 0.16
C LEU A 142 3.89 7.00 0.35
N ILE A 143 4.58 6.47 -0.67
CA ILE A 143 6.01 6.18 -0.56
C ILE A 143 6.89 7.44 -0.63
N SER A 144 6.41 8.53 -1.25
CA SER A 144 7.11 9.82 -1.22
C SER A 144 7.07 10.46 0.16
N GLN A 145 5.94 10.37 0.87
CA GLN A 145 5.79 10.89 2.23
C GLN A 145 6.70 10.16 3.22
N SER A 146 6.88 8.85 3.08
CA SER A 146 7.82 8.07 3.89
C SER A 146 9.27 8.55 3.73
N LYS A 147 9.66 8.99 2.52
CA LYS A 147 10.98 9.56 2.25
C LYS A 147 11.24 10.87 3.00
N ASP A 148 10.23 11.72 3.09
CA ASP A 148 10.35 13.03 3.77
C ASP A 148 10.47 12.85 5.30
N LEU A 149 9.80 11.86 5.87
CA LEU A 149 9.92 11.51 7.29
C LEU A 149 11.31 10.95 7.62
N GLU A 150 11.85 10.00 6.84
CA GLU A 150 13.22 9.48 7.02
C GLU A 150 14.30 10.57 6.85
N LYS A 151 14.05 11.57 6.00
CA LYS A 151 15.00 12.67 5.80
C LYS A 151 15.02 13.64 6.99
N ASN A 152 13.87 13.86 7.60
CA ASN A 152 13.76 14.73 8.78
C ASN A 152 14.37 14.09 10.02
N GLU A 153 14.19 12.79 10.25
CA GLU A 153 14.85 12.07 11.35
C GLU A 153 16.38 12.06 11.21
N LYS A 154 16.92 11.90 10.00
CA LYS A 154 18.37 11.96 9.76
C LYS A 154 18.98 13.36 9.89
N VAL A 155 18.17 14.40 9.80
CA VAL A 155 18.63 15.78 10.01
C VAL A 155 18.67 16.11 11.50
N GLU A 156 17.75 15.60 12.30
CA GLU A 156 17.72 15.80 13.76
C GLU A 156 18.91 15.11 14.46
N ASP A 157 19.40 14.00 13.97
CA ASP A 157 20.60 13.29 14.50
C ASP A 157 21.94 14.01 14.14
N ARG A 158 21.93 15.01 13.26
CA ARG A 158 23.14 15.76 12.84
C ARG A 158 23.30 17.13 13.51
N ILE A 159 22.38 17.52 14.37
CA ILE A 159 22.54 18.74 15.16
C ILE A 159 23.47 18.40 16.34
N PRO A 160 24.65 19.04 16.48
CA PRO A 160 25.52 18.81 17.65
C PRO A 160 24.72 19.15 18.90
N LYS A 161 24.60 18.19 19.82
CA LYS A 161 24.00 18.38 21.14
C LYS A 161 24.69 19.57 21.81
N VAL A 162 24.05 20.72 21.80
CA VAL A 162 24.33 21.76 22.75
C VAL A 162 23.87 21.22 24.10
N GLU A 163 24.81 20.94 24.99
CA GLU A 163 24.53 20.58 26.38
C GLU A 163 23.64 21.65 27.02
N LYS A 164 22.34 21.38 27.09
CA LYS A 164 21.45 22.06 28.03
C LYS A 164 21.47 21.30 29.35
N SER A 165 22.40 21.70 30.20
CA SER A 165 22.31 21.46 31.62
C SER A 165 20.93 21.85 32.14
N SER A 166 20.37 20.99 33.00
CA SER A 166 19.28 21.31 33.93
C SER A 166 17.82 21.34 33.38
N SER A 167 17.27 20.20 33.08
CA SER A 167 15.81 20.02 33.07
C SER A 167 15.33 18.65 33.60
N LYS A 168 16.23 17.78 34.06
CA LYS A 168 15.83 16.47 34.60
C LYS A 168 15.15 16.52 35.97
N ILE A 169 15.33 17.62 36.71
CA ILE A 169 14.71 17.77 38.05
C ILE A 169 13.21 18.11 37.94
N MET A 170 12.80 18.84 36.91
CA MET A 170 11.40 19.29 36.78
C MET A 170 10.44 18.17 36.29
N VAL A 171 10.93 17.20 35.53
CA VAL A 171 10.10 16.06 35.05
C VAL A 171 9.88 15.03 36.16
N ILE A 172 10.89 14.83 37.03
CA ILE A 172 10.77 13.88 38.17
C ILE A 172 9.79 14.40 39.22
N THR A 173 9.72 15.71 39.46
CA THR A 173 8.75 16.31 40.39
C THR A 173 7.31 16.24 39.87
N LEU A 174 7.10 16.31 38.56
CA LEU A 174 5.75 16.22 37.98
C LEU A 174 5.19 14.77 38.03
N ILE A 175 6.03 13.77 37.83
CA ILE A 175 5.63 12.34 37.95
C ILE A 175 5.36 11.99 39.42
N GLY A 176 6.11 12.52 40.37
CA GLY A 176 5.88 12.34 41.79
C GLY A 176 4.54 12.91 42.28
N LEU A 177 4.14 14.07 41.79
CA LEU A 177 2.84 14.69 42.13
C LEU A 177 1.65 13.92 41.55
N ILE A 178 1.74 13.38 40.34
CA ILE A 178 0.66 12.59 39.72
C ILE A 178 0.45 11.26 40.50
N SER A 179 1.53 10.61 40.94
CA SER A 179 1.41 9.37 41.75
C SER A 179 0.78 9.60 43.10
N ILE A 180 1.02 10.74 43.74
CA ILE A 180 0.40 11.09 45.04
C ILE A 180 -1.08 11.39 44.88
N VAL A 181 -1.52 12.03 43.80
CA VAL A 181 -2.93 12.31 43.51
C VAL A 181 -3.70 11.02 43.23
N ILE A 182 -3.11 10.08 42.50
CA ILE A 182 -3.73 8.77 42.23
C ILE A 182 -3.85 7.93 43.51
N LEU A 183 -2.84 7.97 44.38
CA LEU A 183 -2.87 7.26 45.66
C LEU A 183 -3.92 7.86 46.61
N ALA A 184 -4.03 9.19 46.68
CA ALA A 184 -5.05 9.88 47.46
C ALA A 184 -6.48 9.60 46.97
N TYR A 185 -6.67 9.54 45.63
CA TYR A 185 -7.95 9.17 45.03
C TYR A 185 -8.36 7.72 45.38
N PHE A 186 -7.39 6.79 45.39
CA PHE A 186 -7.65 5.39 45.73
C PHE A 186 -7.95 5.16 47.21
N ILE A 187 -7.44 6.02 48.13
CA ILE A 187 -7.71 5.95 49.58
C ILE A 187 -9.06 6.60 49.93
N ALA A 188 -9.49 7.63 49.19
CA ALA A 188 -10.74 8.35 49.46
C ALA A 188 -12.00 7.63 48.90
N TYR A 189 -11.83 6.63 48.03
CA TYR A 189 -12.95 5.88 47.39
C TYR A 189 -13.01 4.40 47.79
N LYS A 190 -12.46 4.04 48.94
CA LYS A 190 -12.63 2.69 49.51
C LYS A 190 -13.61 2.69 50.68
#